data_4f89cbf91badbb4a40146b11812a8346
#
_entry.id   4f89cbf91badbb4a40146b11812a8346
#
_cell.length_a   1.000
_cell.length_b   1.000
_cell.length_c   1.000
_cell.angle_alpha   90.00
_cell.angle_beta   90.00
_cell.angle_gamma   90.00
#
_symmetry.space_group_name_H-M   'P 1'
#
loop_
_entity.id
_entity.type
_entity.pdbx_description
1 polymer ?
#
loop_
_entity_poly.entity_id
_entity_poly.type
_entity_poly.pdbx_seq_one_letter_code
_entity_poly.pdbx_strand_id
1 'polypeptide(L)'
;MDLKKIKTETTVVTRQKDQFYKGTGNIYETVAILSIRANQIASEMKAELNEKIESFASATNDSLEEVFENKEQIEIAKFYERLPKPTLIAIHEFLNDQIYFRNPAKENQEAF
;
A
#
# COMPACT_ATOMS: atom_id res chain seq x y z
N MET A 1 -6.53 1.83 -6.81
CA MET A 1 -6.01 0.55 -6.30
C MET A 1 -7.17 -0.39 -5.95
N ASP A 2 -7.14 -1.60 -6.43
CA ASP A 2 -8.17 -2.58 -6.08
C ASP A 2 -7.71 -3.42 -4.90
N LEU A 3 -8.16 -3.06 -3.71
CA LEU A 3 -7.75 -3.69 -2.46
C LEU A 3 -8.25 -5.13 -2.32
N LYS A 4 -9.30 -5.50 -3.05
CA LYS A 4 -9.85 -6.85 -3.01
C LYS A 4 -9.01 -7.84 -3.82
N LYS A 5 -8.22 -7.36 -4.76
CA LYS A 5 -7.38 -8.18 -5.64
C LYS A 5 -5.94 -8.29 -5.18
N ILE A 6 -5.60 -7.70 -4.05
CA ILE A 6 -4.25 -7.79 -3.52
C ILE A 6 -4.00 -9.20 -3.01
N LYS A 7 -3.02 -9.88 -3.62
CA LYS A 7 -2.60 -11.23 -3.23
C LYS A 7 -1.14 -11.18 -2.82
N THR A 8 -0.91 -10.90 -1.55
CA THR A 8 0.43 -10.92 -0.98
C THR A 8 0.36 -11.40 0.46
N GLU A 9 1.50 -11.71 1.03
CA GLU A 9 1.59 -12.17 2.41
C GLU A 9 1.14 -11.06 3.37
N THR A 10 0.45 -11.47 4.44
CA THR A 10 0.01 -10.55 5.48
C THR A 10 1.04 -10.42 6.61
N THR A 11 2.05 -11.28 6.61
CA THR A 11 3.11 -11.29 7.60
C THR A 11 4.46 -11.14 6.92
N VAL A 12 5.48 -10.71 7.69
CA VAL A 12 6.83 -10.58 7.18
C VAL A 12 7.41 -11.95 6.86
N VAL A 13 7.96 -12.09 5.66
CA VAL A 13 8.59 -13.32 5.17
C VAL A 13 10.07 -13.05 4.95
N THR A 14 10.91 -13.98 5.36
CA THR A 14 12.35 -13.89 5.09
C THR A 14 12.61 -14.02 3.59
N ARG A 15 13.37 -13.07 3.03
CA ARG A 15 13.69 -13.05 1.61
C ARG A 15 15.19 -12.93 1.41
N GLN A 16 15.67 -13.41 0.26
CA GLN A 16 17.07 -13.29 -0.10
C GLN A 16 17.36 -11.90 -0.68
N LYS A 17 18.49 -11.32 -0.26
CA LYS A 17 18.89 -9.98 -0.72
C LYS A 17 19.06 -9.89 -2.23
N ASP A 18 19.49 -10.96 -2.86
CA ASP A 18 19.76 -10.99 -4.31
C ASP A 18 18.51 -10.61 -5.13
N GLN A 19 17.32 -10.92 -4.63
CA GLN A 19 16.07 -10.58 -5.30
C GLN A 19 15.86 -9.06 -5.40
N PHE A 20 16.47 -8.32 -4.50
CA PHE A 20 16.33 -6.85 -4.44
C PHE A 20 17.45 -6.11 -5.15
N TYR A 21 18.49 -6.80 -5.60
CA TYR A 21 19.59 -6.19 -6.34
C TYR A 21 19.35 -6.08 -7.84
N LYS A 22 18.58 -6.99 -8.43
CA LYS A 22 18.48 -7.16 -9.87
C LYS A 22 18.05 -5.92 -10.64
N GLY A 23 17.17 -5.11 -10.05
CA GLY A 23 16.63 -3.94 -10.74
C GLY A 23 17.46 -2.67 -10.57
N THR A 24 18.22 -2.58 -9.48
CA THR A 24 18.92 -1.34 -9.11
C THR A 24 20.43 -1.50 -8.98
N GLY A 25 20.90 -2.71 -8.68
CA GLY A 25 22.31 -2.94 -8.35
C GLY A 25 22.74 -2.39 -7.00
N ASN A 26 21.80 -1.84 -6.21
CA ASN A 26 22.10 -1.21 -4.93
C ASN A 26 20.93 -1.40 -3.98
N ILE A 27 21.16 -2.11 -2.87
CA ILE A 27 20.09 -2.39 -1.90
C ILE A 27 19.52 -1.12 -1.26
N TYR A 28 20.34 -0.10 -1.06
CA TYR A 28 19.88 1.16 -0.47
C TYR A 28 18.92 1.89 -1.41
N GLU A 29 19.19 1.87 -2.70
CA GLU A 29 18.29 2.40 -3.70
C GLU A 29 16.97 1.64 -3.71
N THR A 30 17.01 0.33 -3.64
CA THR A 30 15.82 -0.51 -3.57
C THR A 30 14.98 -0.17 -2.34
N VAL A 31 15.61 -0.02 -1.17
CA VAL A 31 14.90 0.35 0.06
C VAL A 31 14.23 1.73 -0.09
N ALA A 32 14.91 2.69 -0.70
CA ALA A 32 14.32 4.01 -0.96
C ALA A 32 13.10 3.91 -1.86
N ILE A 33 13.17 3.13 -2.93
CA ILE A 33 12.04 2.90 -3.85
C ILE A 33 10.86 2.28 -3.10
N LEU A 34 11.12 1.25 -2.30
CA LEU A 34 10.09 0.56 -1.53
C LEU A 34 9.44 1.50 -0.51
N SER A 35 10.23 2.35 0.14
CA SER A 35 9.73 3.32 1.11
C SER A 35 8.77 4.33 0.48
N ILE A 36 9.15 4.88 -0.68
CA ILE A 36 8.31 5.82 -1.40
C ILE A 36 7.01 5.15 -1.85
N ARG A 37 7.11 3.96 -2.42
CA ARG A 37 5.93 3.23 -2.88
C ARG A 37 5.01 2.86 -1.71
N ALA A 38 5.58 2.41 -0.60
CA ALA A 38 4.79 2.07 0.60
C ALA A 38 4.03 3.29 1.13
N ASN A 39 4.64 4.47 1.11
CA ASN A 39 3.97 5.70 1.52
C ASN A 39 2.82 6.06 0.58
N GLN A 40 2.99 5.87 -0.72
CA GLN A 40 1.92 6.07 -1.71
C GLN A 40 0.75 5.13 -1.44
N ILE A 41 1.03 3.86 -1.22
CA ILE A 41 0.01 2.85 -0.92
C ILE A 41 -0.72 3.19 0.37
N ALA A 42 0.00 3.57 1.41
CA ALA A 42 -0.60 3.94 2.70
C ALA A 42 -1.53 5.15 2.54
N SER A 43 -1.13 6.15 1.76
CA SER A 43 -1.94 7.33 1.49
C SER A 43 -3.22 6.98 0.71
N GLU A 44 -3.11 6.12 -0.29
CA GLU A 44 -4.27 5.66 -1.06
C GLU A 44 -5.24 4.87 -0.19
N MET A 45 -4.74 3.97 0.65
CA MET A 45 -5.57 3.19 1.57
C MET A 45 -6.31 4.09 2.56
N LYS A 46 -5.61 5.09 3.11
CA LYS A 46 -6.20 6.04 4.05
C LYS A 46 -7.29 6.86 3.39
N ALA A 47 -7.04 7.33 2.16
CA ALA A 47 -8.01 8.11 1.41
C ALA A 47 -9.27 7.29 1.11
N GLU A 48 -9.12 6.05 0.68
CA GLU A 48 -10.26 5.16 0.42
C GLU A 48 -11.05 4.85 1.68
N LEU A 49 -10.35 4.58 2.80
CA LEU A 49 -11.00 4.33 4.08
C LEU A 49 -11.81 5.53 4.55
N ASN A 50 -11.22 6.72 4.51
CA ASN A 50 -11.89 7.95 4.90
C ASN A 50 -13.11 8.23 4.02
N GLU A 51 -12.99 8.02 2.72
CA GLU A 51 -14.10 8.19 1.78
C GLU A 51 -15.28 7.26 2.13
N LYS A 52 -15.00 6.01 2.46
CA LYS A 52 -16.03 5.06 2.83
C LYS A 52 -16.68 5.43 4.16
N ILE A 53 -15.90 5.86 5.14
CA ILE A 53 -16.42 6.29 6.44
C ILE A 53 -17.32 7.51 6.28
N GLU A 54 -16.90 8.49 5.49
CA GLU A 54 -17.71 9.69 5.22
C GLU A 54 -18.99 9.35 4.46
N SER A 55 -18.92 8.43 3.52
CA SER A 55 -20.08 7.95 2.77
C SER A 55 -21.14 7.36 3.70
N PHE A 56 -20.72 6.59 4.70
CA PHE A 56 -21.65 6.05 5.70
C PHE A 56 -22.20 7.14 6.62
N ALA A 57 -21.36 8.04 7.07
CA ALA A 57 -21.77 9.14 7.94
C ALA A 57 -22.79 10.06 7.27
N SER A 58 -22.67 10.29 5.94
CA SER A 58 -23.59 11.12 5.20
C SER A 58 -24.90 10.41 4.83
N ALA A 59 -24.88 9.08 4.71
CA ALA A 59 -26.07 8.30 4.36
C ALA A 59 -27.02 8.13 5.55
N THR A 60 -26.56 8.31 6.78
CA THR A 60 -27.33 8.05 7.98
C THR A 60 -27.31 9.26 8.91
N ASN A 61 -28.31 10.12 8.73
CA ASN A 61 -28.53 11.27 9.61
C ASN A 61 -29.49 10.98 10.75
N ASP A 62 -29.88 9.72 10.96
CA ASP A 62 -30.89 9.35 11.92
C ASP A 62 -30.27 8.59 13.10
N SER A 63 -30.54 9.04 14.30
CA SER A 63 -29.97 8.46 15.54
C SER A 63 -30.36 7.00 15.78
N LEU A 64 -31.45 6.53 15.18
CA LEU A 64 -31.86 5.13 15.27
C LEU A 64 -30.94 4.20 14.49
N GLU A 65 -30.22 4.72 13.54
CA GLU A 65 -29.31 3.95 12.70
C GLU A 65 -27.87 3.94 13.19
N GLU A 66 -27.56 4.67 14.25
CA GLU A 66 -26.22 4.74 14.82
C GLU A 66 -25.66 3.34 15.20
N VAL A 67 -26.51 2.45 15.68
CA VAL A 67 -26.09 1.09 16.04
C VAL A 67 -25.71 0.30 14.81
N PHE A 68 -26.44 0.48 13.70
CA PHE A 68 -26.12 -0.18 12.42
C PHE A 68 -24.88 0.43 11.78
N GLU A 69 -24.73 1.77 11.86
CA GLU A 69 -23.55 2.47 11.37
C GLU A 69 -22.29 1.97 12.05
N ASN A 70 -22.31 1.88 13.37
CA ASN A 70 -21.16 1.42 14.14
C ASN A 70 -20.75 0.01 13.74
N LYS A 71 -21.71 -0.86 13.45
CA LYS A 71 -21.43 -2.23 13.01
C LYS A 71 -20.79 -2.24 11.63
N GLU A 72 -21.30 -1.44 10.68
CA GLU A 72 -20.74 -1.35 9.34
C GLU A 72 -19.36 -0.71 9.34
N GLN A 73 -19.16 0.33 10.15
CA GLN A 73 -17.85 0.96 10.32
C GLN A 73 -16.83 -0.01 10.90
N ILE A 74 -17.24 -0.83 11.87
CA ILE A 74 -16.37 -1.87 12.43
C ILE A 74 -15.99 -2.90 11.37
N GLU A 75 -16.93 -3.31 10.52
CA GLU A 75 -16.66 -4.26 9.45
C GLU A 75 -15.67 -3.68 8.41
N ILE A 76 -15.84 -2.40 8.06
CA ILE A 76 -14.92 -1.71 7.16
C ILE A 76 -13.54 -1.63 7.79
N ALA A 77 -13.45 -1.22 9.05
CA ALA A 77 -12.18 -1.14 9.76
C ALA A 77 -11.47 -2.49 9.81
N LYS A 78 -12.22 -3.56 10.09
CA LYS A 78 -11.68 -4.92 10.09
C LYS A 78 -11.15 -5.33 8.72
N PHE A 79 -11.84 -4.97 7.65
CA PHE A 79 -11.38 -5.27 6.30
C PHE A 79 -10.02 -4.62 6.03
N TYR A 80 -9.88 -3.32 6.34
CA TYR A 80 -8.62 -2.62 6.13
C TYR A 80 -7.50 -3.10 7.06
N GLU A 81 -7.83 -3.50 8.28
CA GLU A 81 -6.86 -4.05 9.22
C GLU A 81 -6.32 -5.41 8.77
N ARG A 82 -7.12 -6.19 8.05
CA ARG A 82 -6.70 -7.50 7.52
C ARG A 82 -5.88 -7.40 6.24
N LEU A 83 -5.87 -6.26 5.59
CA LEU A 83 -5.05 -6.06 4.40
C LEU A 83 -3.56 -6.16 4.74
N PRO A 84 -2.74 -6.64 3.80
CA PRO A 84 -1.30 -6.62 3.98
C PRO A 84 -0.81 -5.20 4.23
N LYS A 85 0.25 -5.06 4.99
CA LYS A 85 0.83 -3.74 5.25
C LYS A 85 1.37 -3.14 3.96
N PRO A 86 1.34 -1.80 3.82
CA PRO A 86 1.84 -1.14 2.61
C PRO A 86 3.26 -1.55 2.22
N THR A 87 4.12 -1.79 3.20
CA THR A 87 5.50 -2.25 2.95
C THR A 87 5.53 -3.61 2.27
N LEU A 88 4.67 -4.53 2.68
CA LEU A 88 4.60 -5.87 2.09
C LEU A 88 4.02 -5.82 0.67
N ILE A 89 3.04 -4.96 0.44
CA ILE A 89 2.48 -4.75 -0.89
C ILE A 89 3.55 -4.17 -1.83
N ALA A 90 4.32 -3.18 -1.36
CA ALA A 90 5.40 -2.59 -2.14
C ALA A 90 6.47 -3.64 -2.51
N ILE A 91 6.84 -4.49 -1.58
CA ILE A 91 7.79 -5.58 -1.82
C ILE A 91 7.25 -6.53 -2.90
N HIS A 92 6.00 -6.93 -2.77
CA HIS A 92 5.35 -7.81 -3.75
C HIS A 92 5.35 -7.17 -5.14
N GLU A 93 4.96 -5.90 -5.25
CA GLU A 93 4.97 -5.18 -6.52
C GLU A 93 6.38 -5.11 -7.12
N PHE A 94 7.38 -4.82 -6.28
CA PHE A 94 8.77 -4.72 -6.75
C PHE A 94 9.27 -6.05 -7.30
N LEU A 95 9.03 -7.14 -6.59
CA LEU A 95 9.48 -8.48 -7.00
C LEU A 95 8.77 -9.00 -8.26
N ASN A 96 7.60 -8.45 -8.58
CA ASN A 96 6.84 -8.79 -9.77
C ASN A 96 6.95 -7.75 -10.88
N ASP A 97 7.94 -6.88 -10.81
CA ASP A 97 8.23 -5.83 -11.81
C ASP A 97 7.04 -4.91 -12.08
N GLN A 98 6.29 -4.59 -11.03
CA GLN A 98 5.09 -3.76 -11.11
C GLN A 98 5.33 -2.32 -10.69
N ILE A 99 6.57 -1.96 -10.31
CA ILE A 99 6.91 -0.60 -9.91
C ILE A 99 7.73 0.08 -11.00
N TYR A 100 7.26 1.23 -11.47
CA TYR A 100 8.05 2.12 -12.32
C TYR A 100 8.83 3.08 -11.44
N PHE A 101 10.14 3.20 -11.67
CA PHE A 101 10.98 4.11 -10.92
C PHE A 101 12.07 4.71 -11.81
N ARG A 102 12.56 5.87 -11.40
CA ARG A 102 13.65 6.58 -12.06
C ARG A 102 14.66 7.04 -11.01
N ASN A 103 15.92 7.05 -11.39
CA ASN A 103 16.98 7.65 -10.59
C ASN A 103 17.68 8.74 -11.40
N PRO A 104 17.28 10.03 -11.21
CA PRO A 104 17.88 11.13 -11.98
C PRO A 104 19.40 11.24 -11.80
N ALA A 105 19.93 10.90 -10.63
CA ALA A 105 21.37 10.94 -10.40
C ALA A 105 22.12 9.95 -11.29
N LYS A 106 21.58 8.73 -11.49
CA LYS A 106 22.16 7.75 -12.40
C LYS A 106 22.02 8.16 -13.86
N GLU A 107 20.85 8.70 -14.23
CA GLU A 107 20.63 9.19 -15.60
C GLU A 107 21.61 10.29 -15.96
N ASN A 108 21.89 11.22 -15.04
CA ASN A 108 22.84 12.28 -15.26
C ASN A 108 24.28 11.76 -15.37
N GLN A 109 24.63 10.70 -14.65
CA GLN A 109 25.94 10.05 -14.75
C GLN A 109 26.13 9.35 -16.10
N GLU A 110 25.08 8.73 -16.61
CA GLU A 110 25.12 8.04 -17.91
C GLU A 110 25.18 9.00 -19.09
N ALA A 111 24.75 10.25 -18.91
CA ALA A 111 24.80 11.28 -19.95
C ALA A 111 26.20 11.82 -20.20
N PHE A 112 27.16 11.49 -19.38
CA PHE A 112 28.57 11.84 -19.53
C PHE A 112 29.40 10.59 -19.86
#